data_ad64d35c7135d1fe1d2e9d38c3ebe896
#
_entry.id   ad64d35c7135d1fe1d2e9d38c3ebe896
#
_cell.length_a   1.000
_cell.length_b   1.000
_cell.length_c   1.000
_cell.angle_alpha   90.00
_cell.angle_beta   90.00
_cell.angle_gamma   90.00
#
_symmetry.space_group_name_H-M   'P 1'
#
loop_
_entity.id
_entity.type
_entity.pdbx_description
1 polymer ?
#
loop_
_entity_poly.entity_id
_entity_poly.type
_entity_poly.pdbx_seq_one_letter_code
_entity_poly.pdbx_strand_id
1 'polypeptide(L)'
;MVRSVVMVFAALLFLAGCGNNKQADNMAITVNLRYTGVDGNALKFAEEMISSGTVDAIRAEEGNLRYEYYQSLDDPETILLIDSWGSQEAIDAHHATPMMATIAALREKYDLHMTVERYTSADMPETDNQFIRQ
;
A
#
# COMPACT_ATOMS: atom_id res chain seq x y z
N MET A 1 -7.28 77.95 -15.85
CA MET A 1 -7.79 76.65 -16.35
C MET A 1 -6.70 75.62 -16.22
N VAL A 2 -6.71 74.85 -15.18
CA VAL A 2 -5.72 73.76 -14.95
C VAL A 2 -6.50 72.45 -15.07
N ARG A 3 -6.17 71.64 -16.07
CA ARG A 3 -6.73 70.32 -16.28
C ARG A 3 -5.93 69.28 -15.49
N SER A 4 -6.53 68.74 -14.46
CA SER A 4 -5.98 67.63 -13.72
C SER A 4 -6.12 66.34 -14.52
N VAL A 5 -4.97 65.70 -14.78
CA VAL A 5 -4.91 64.35 -15.34
C VAL A 5 -4.87 63.36 -14.18
N VAL A 6 -5.89 62.54 -14.07
CA VAL A 6 -5.95 61.44 -13.10
C VAL A 6 -5.30 60.23 -13.76
N MET A 7 -4.14 59.82 -13.27
CA MET A 7 -3.54 58.54 -13.64
C MET A 7 -4.16 57.41 -12.83
N VAL A 8 -4.87 56.52 -13.52
CA VAL A 8 -5.36 55.24 -12.92
C VAL A 8 -4.22 54.22 -13.01
N PHE A 9 -3.63 53.87 -11.87
CA PHE A 9 -2.74 52.72 -11.77
C PHE A 9 -3.62 51.44 -11.69
N ALA A 10 -3.60 50.62 -12.74
CA ALA A 10 -4.11 49.26 -12.71
C ALA A 10 -3.08 48.36 -12.04
N ALA A 11 -3.39 47.93 -10.83
CA ALA A 11 -2.60 46.88 -10.16
C ALA A 11 -2.95 45.51 -10.74
N LEU A 12 -2.02 44.92 -11.50
CA LEU A 12 -2.08 43.50 -11.87
C LEU A 12 -1.77 42.65 -10.64
N LEU A 13 -2.79 42.02 -10.08
CA LEU A 13 -2.62 40.91 -9.13
C LEU A 13 -2.17 39.66 -9.92
N PHE A 14 -0.90 39.30 -9.76
CA PHE A 14 -0.43 37.96 -10.11
C PHE A 14 -0.94 36.98 -9.05
N LEU A 15 -1.96 36.22 -9.37
CA LEU A 15 -2.34 35.01 -8.65
C LEU A 15 -1.27 33.96 -8.95
N ALA A 16 -0.32 33.80 -8.02
CA ALA A 16 0.54 32.64 -7.99
C ALA A 16 -0.35 31.41 -7.70
N GLY A 17 -0.71 30.66 -8.74
CA GLY A 17 -1.34 29.37 -8.60
C GLY A 17 -0.38 28.41 -7.91
N CYS A 18 -0.64 28.11 -6.64
CA CYS A 18 -0.07 26.94 -6.00
C CYS A 18 -0.57 25.70 -6.78
N GLY A 19 0.24 25.21 -7.69
CA GLY A 19 0.05 23.90 -8.30
C GLY A 19 0.20 22.86 -7.20
N ASN A 20 -0.93 22.42 -6.63
CA ASN A 20 -0.95 21.21 -5.82
C ASN A 20 -0.52 20.06 -6.73
N ASN A 21 0.69 19.56 -6.52
CA ASN A 21 1.16 18.31 -7.08
C ASN A 21 0.39 17.14 -6.43
N LYS A 22 -0.88 16.95 -6.82
CA LYS A 22 -1.70 15.80 -6.43
C LYS A 22 -1.31 14.49 -7.14
N GLN A 23 -0.19 14.47 -7.84
CA GLN A 23 0.22 13.30 -8.63
C GLN A 23 1.04 12.28 -7.83
N ALA A 24 1.47 12.61 -6.60
CA ALA A 24 2.19 11.67 -5.72
C ALA A 24 1.25 10.80 -4.87
N ASP A 25 -0.03 11.17 -4.72
CA ASP A 25 -0.96 10.52 -3.78
C ASP A 25 -1.74 9.33 -4.36
N ASN A 26 -1.54 8.98 -5.64
CA ASN A 26 -2.31 7.94 -6.32
C ASN A 26 -1.47 6.71 -6.76
N MET A 27 -0.27 6.57 -6.26
CA MET A 27 0.54 5.39 -6.57
C MET A 27 0.21 4.25 -5.61
N ALA A 28 -0.22 3.12 -6.14
CA ALA A 28 -0.45 1.93 -5.34
C ALA A 28 0.83 1.54 -4.58
N ILE A 29 0.66 1.14 -3.34
CA ILE A 29 1.73 0.76 -2.42
C ILE A 29 1.63 -0.74 -2.19
N THR A 30 2.71 -1.47 -2.44
CA THR A 30 2.80 -2.89 -2.14
C THR A 30 3.77 -3.10 -0.99
N VAL A 31 3.31 -3.79 0.04
CA VAL A 31 4.09 -4.20 1.19
C VAL A 31 4.29 -5.71 1.11
N ASN A 32 5.52 -6.14 0.98
CA ASN A 32 5.89 -7.54 1.03
C ASN A 32 6.30 -7.88 2.47
N LEU A 33 5.54 -8.76 3.11
CA LEU A 33 5.83 -9.25 4.45
C LEU A 33 6.29 -10.70 4.36
N ARG A 34 7.52 -10.95 4.74
CA ARG A 34 8.07 -12.30 4.79
C ARG A 34 8.00 -12.80 6.22
N TYR A 35 7.16 -13.80 6.45
CA TYR A 35 7.01 -14.48 7.73
C TYR A 35 7.86 -15.73 7.74
N THR A 36 8.68 -15.90 8.77
CA THR A 36 9.49 -17.09 8.98
C THR A 36 9.17 -17.70 10.35
N GLY A 37 8.96 -19.00 10.40
CA GLY A 37 8.69 -19.75 11.60
C GLY A 37 9.53 -21.02 11.66
N VAL A 38 9.14 -21.95 12.53
CA VAL A 38 9.71 -23.30 12.64
C VAL A 38 8.55 -24.31 12.66
N ASP A 39 8.81 -25.54 12.30
CA ASP A 39 7.82 -26.64 12.35
C ASP A 39 6.53 -26.34 11.55
N GLY A 40 6.65 -25.62 10.43
CA GLY A 40 5.53 -25.24 9.57
C GLY A 40 4.64 -24.14 10.13
N ASN A 41 5.08 -23.40 11.14
CA ASN A 41 4.26 -22.41 11.83
C ASN A 41 3.87 -21.24 10.94
N ALA A 42 4.73 -20.83 9.99
CA ALA A 42 4.36 -19.76 9.04
C ALA A 42 3.21 -20.18 8.13
N LEU A 43 3.19 -21.44 7.67
CA LEU A 43 2.07 -21.97 6.88
C LEU A 43 0.78 -22.06 7.72
N LYS A 44 0.87 -22.60 8.95
CA LYS A 44 -0.30 -22.68 9.86
C LYS A 44 -0.90 -21.32 10.17
N PHE A 45 -0.06 -20.30 10.35
CA PHE A 45 -0.50 -18.91 10.51
C PHE A 45 -1.30 -18.45 9.28
N ALA A 46 -0.75 -18.62 8.08
CA ALA A 46 -1.43 -18.21 6.84
C ALA A 46 -2.78 -18.94 6.66
N GLU A 47 -2.81 -20.25 6.94
CA GLU A 47 -4.04 -21.06 6.89
C GLU A 47 -5.08 -20.59 7.92
N GLU A 48 -4.68 -20.23 9.15
CA GLU A 48 -5.61 -19.70 10.15
C GLU A 48 -6.11 -18.29 9.79
N MET A 49 -5.28 -17.43 9.24
CA MET A 49 -5.69 -16.13 8.71
C MET A 49 -6.77 -16.26 7.62
N ILE A 50 -6.64 -17.26 6.76
CA ILE A 50 -7.62 -17.56 5.71
C ILE A 50 -8.89 -18.17 6.31
N SER A 51 -8.75 -19.24 7.09
CA SER A 51 -9.90 -20.02 7.60
C SER A 51 -10.76 -19.28 8.62
N SER A 52 -10.18 -18.32 9.34
CA SER A 52 -10.91 -17.44 10.27
C SER A 52 -11.73 -16.34 9.58
N GLY A 53 -11.59 -16.17 8.25
CA GLY A 53 -12.22 -15.09 7.51
C GLY A 53 -11.50 -13.74 7.63
N THR A 54 -10.36 -13.67 8.33
CA THR A 54 -9.59 -12.43 8.49
C THR A 54 -9.10 -11.91 7.15
N VAL A 55 -8.61 -12.78 6.28
CA VAL A 55 -8.15 -12.39 4.93
C VAL A 55 -9.29 -11.80 4.09
N ASP A 56 -10.48 -12.41 4.14
CA ASP A 56 -11.64 -11.90 3.39
C ASP A 56 -12.11 -10.54 3.92
N ALA A 57 -12.04 -10.34 5.24
CA ALA A 57 -12.35 -9.05 5.84
C ALA A 57 -11.35 -7.96 5.40
N ILE A 58 -10.04 -8.26 5.34
CA ILE A 58 -9.02 -7.31 4.85
C ILE A 58 -9.25 -6.99 3.37
N ARG A 59 -9.52 -7.99 2.55
CA ARG A 59 -9.80 -7.79 1.12
C ARG A 59 -11.04 -6.94 0.86
N ALA A 60 -11.98 -6.89 1.80
CA ALA A 60 -13.17 -6.05 1.73
C ALA A 60 -12.94 -4.60 2.20
N GLU A 61 -11.80 -4.29 2.79
CA GLU A 61 -11.47 -2.93 3.21
C GLU A 61 -11.28 -2.00 2.00
N GLU A 62 -11.72 -0.75 2.15
CA GLU A 62 -11.57 0.26 1.10
C GLU A 62 -10.09 0.49 0.79
N GLY A 63 -9.76 0.44 -0.49
CA GLY A 63 -8.40 0.66 -0.98
C GLY A 63 -7.49 -0.57 -0.92
N ASN A 64 -7.93 -1.72 -0.38
CA ASN A 64 -7.18 -2.97 -0.53
C ASN A 64 -7.22 -3.41 -1.99
N LEU A 65 -6.06 -3.65 -2.58
CA LEU A 65 -5.90 -4.10 -3.96
C LEU A 65 -5.48 -5.56 -4.03
N ARG A 66 -4.79 -6.05 -2.99
CA ARG A 66 -4.26 -7.41 -2.95
C ARG A 66 -3.91 -7.78 -1.51
N TYR A 67 -4.26 -8.99 -1.10
CA TYR A 67 -3.82 -9.61 0.15
C TYR A 67 -3.70 -11.11 -0.09
N GLU A 68 -2.48 -11.58 -0.40
CA GLU A 68 -2.26 -12.96 -0.87
C GLU A 68 -0.99 -13.56 -0.28
N TYR A 69 -1.10 -14.79 0.17
CA TYR A 69 0.01 -15.58 0.70
C TYR A 69 0.64 -16.48 -0.35
N TYR A 70 1.96 -16.58 -0.31
CA TYR A 70 2.76 -17.47 -1.15
C TYR A 70 3.78 -18.22 -0.29
N GLN A 71 3.90 -19.51 -0.51
CA GLN A 71 4.95 -20.30 0.14
C GLN A 71 6.22 -20.27 -0.70
N SER A 72 7.38 -20.13 -0.04
CA SER A 72 8.67 -20.24 -0.69
C SER A 72 8.91 -21.69 -1.13
N LEU A 73 9.40 -21.88 -2.36
CA LEU A 73 9.79 -23.21 -2.85
C LEU A 73 11.13 -23.67 -2.27
N ASP A 74 12.00 -22.73 -1.94
CA ASP A 74 13.35 -23.02 -1.43
C ASP A 74 13.40 -23.13 0.09
N ASP A 75 12.40 -22.53 0.77
CA ASP A 75 12.32 -22.51 2.23
C ASP A 75 10.86 -22.68 2.68
N PRO A 76 10.44 -23.92 3.01
CA PRO A 76 9.05 -24.19 3.41
C PRO A 76 8.64 -23.54 4.74
N GLU A 77 9.60 -23.07 5.54
CA GLU A 77 9.35 -22.33 6.78
C GLU A 77 9.08 -20.84 6.54
N THR A 78 9.09 -20.39 5.27
CA THR A 78 8.86 -19.00 4.90
C THR A 78 7.60 -18.84 4.05
N ILE A 79 6.72 -17.93 4.49
CA ILE A 79 5.54 -17.45 3.75
C ILE A 79 5.74 -15.98 3.41
N LEU A 80 5.50 -15.64 2.15
CA LEU A 80 5.44 -14.27 1.67
C LEU A 80 3.97 -13.82 1.61
N LEU A 81 3.65 -12.72 2.25
CA LEU A 81 2.41 -11.98 2.03
C LEU A 81 2.69 -10.81 1.08
N ILE A 82 1.93 -10.73 0.01
CA ILE A 82 1.86 -9.55 -0.84
C ILE A 82 0.60 -8.78 -0.43
N ASP A 83 0.80 -7.61 0.15
CA ASP A 83 -0.23 -6.72 0.68
C ASP A 83 -0.19 -5.39 -0.07
N SER A 84 -1.19 -5.10 -0.91
CA SER A 84 -1.19 -3.92 -1.78
C SER A 84 -2.41 -3.05 -1.55
N TRP A 85 -2.18 -1.74 -1.55
CA TRP A 85 -3.17 -0.71 -1.23
C TRP A 85 -3.12 0.44 -2.22
N GLY A 86 -4.26 1.06 -2.45
CA GLY A 86 -4.41 2.18 -3.37
C GLY A 86 -3.76 3.48 -2.88
N SER A 87 -3.55 3.62 -1.56
CA SER A 87 -2.95 4.81 -0.96
C SER A 87 -2.41 4.55 0.44
N GLN A 88 -1.65 5.52 0.99
CA GLN A 88 -1.20 5.48 2.38
C GLN A 88 -2.37 5.59 3.36
N GLU A 89 -3.37 6.40 3.04
CA GLU A 89 -4.56 6.59 3.87
C GLU A 89 -5.32 5.28 4.06
N ALA A 90 -5.39 4.44 3.02
CA ALA A 90 -6.00 3.11 3.10
C ALA A 90 -5.22 2.19 4.04
N ILE A 91 -3.87 2.22 3.98
CA ILE A 91 -3.01 1.48 4.92
C ILE A 91 -3.22 1.99 6.36
N ASP A 92 -3.28 3.30 6.56
CA ASP A 92 -3.46 3.90 7.88
C ASP A 92 -4.84 3.52 8.47
N ALA A 93 -5.88 3.50 7.63
CA ALA A 93 -7.21 3.04 8.02
C ALA A 93 -7.20 1.56 8.43
N HIS A 94 -6.54 0.69 7.65
CA HIS A 94 -6.34 -0.72 7.97
C HIS A 94 -5.62 -0.89 9.32
N HIS A 95 -4.53 -0.16 9.54
CA HIS A 95 -3.77 -0.22 10.78
C HIS A 95 -4.54 0.27 12.01
N ALA A 96 -5.56 1.10 11.83
CA ALA A 96 -6.43 1.56 12.90
C ALA A 96 -7.56 0.57 13.26
N THR A 97 -7.73 -0.52 12.52
CA THR A 97 -8.76 -1.51 12.79
C THR A 97 -8.43 -2.40 14.00
N PRO A 98 -9.44 -2.89 14.75
CA PRO A 98 -9.23 -3.89 15.80
C PRO A 98 -8.61 -5.20 15.29
N MET A 99 -8.71 -5.48 14.01
CA MET A 99 -8.16 -6.66 13.35
C MET A 99 -6.64 -6.77 13.51
N MET A 100 -5.93 -5.64 13.59
CA MET A 100 -4.48 -5.62 13.82
C MET A 100 -4.07 -6.31 15.12
N ALA A 101 -4.89 -6.21 16.17
CA ALA A 101 -4.64 -6.94 17.42
C ALA A 101 -4.80 -8.46 17.24
N THR A 102 -5.77 -8.89 16.44
CA THR A 102 -5.95 -10.32 16.10
C THR A 102 -4.75 -10.85 15.31
N ILE A 103 -4.30 -10.10 14.31
CA ILE A 103 -3.12 -10.47 13.51
C ILE A 103 -1.86 -10.56 14.38
N ALA A 104 -1.66 -9.58 15.28
CA ALA A 104 -0.52 -9.58 16.20
C ALA A 104 -0.55 -10.80 17.13
N ALA A 105 -1.70 -11.14 17.70
CA ALA A 105 -1.87 -12.32 18.55
C ALA A 105 -1.58 -13.63 17.80
N LEU A 106 -1.97 -13.73 16.53
CA LEU A 106 -1.66 -14.90 15.70
C LEU A 106 -0.16 -15.01 15.39
N ARG A 107 0.52 -13.89 15.11
CA ARG A 107 1.98 -13.88 14.93
C ARG A 107 2.71 -14.37 16.18
N GLU A 108 2.27 -13.94 17.35
CA GLU A 108 2.81 -14.38 18.64
C GLU A 108 2.50 -15.87 18.89
N LYS A 109 1.26 -16.31 18.65
CA LYS A 109 0.84 -17.73 18.79
C LYS A 109 1.73 -18.68 18.01
N TYR A 110 2.15 -18.28 16.82
CA TYR A 110 2.98 -19.10 15.93
C TYR A 110 4.48 -18.79 16.01
N ASP A 111 4.90 -17.92 16.92
CA ASP A 111 6.29 -17.51 17.12
C ASP A 111 6.98 -17.10 15.81
N LEU A 112 6.34 -16.16 15.08
CA LEU A 112 6.81 -15.75 13.77
C LEU A 112 7.74 -14.55 13.85
N HIS A 113 8.84 -14.64 13.10
CA HIS A 113 9.64 -13.48 12.73
C HIS A 113 9.16 -12.89 11.41
N MET A 114 9.39 -11.57 11.22
CA MET A 114 8.89 -10.86 10.05
C MET A 114 9.94 -9.89 9.52
N THR A 115 10.13 -9.89 8.20
CA THR A 115 10.80 -8.81 7.48
C THR A 115 9.81 -8.13 6.55
N VAL A 116 10.00 -6.82 6.34
CA VAL A 116 9.07 -6.00 5.57
C VAL A 116 9.83 -5.22 4.52
N GLU A 117 9.34 -5.27 3.28
CA GLU A 117 9.81 -4.45 2.17
C GLU A 117 8.61 -3.69 1.60
N ARG A 118 8.84 -2.47 1.13
CA ARG A 118 7.77 -1.62 0.62
C ARG A 118 8.15 -1.05 -0.74
N TYR A 119 7.20 -1.09 -1.66
CA TYR A 119 7.35 -0.67 -3.04
C TYR A 119 6.20 0.24 -3.46
N THR A 120 6.47 1.13 -4.41
CA THR A 120 5.43 1.85 -5.14
C THR A 120 5.34 1.31 -6.55
N SER A 121 4.12 1.28 -7.10
CA SER A 121 3.90 0.82 -8.48
C SER A 121 4.54 1.79 -9.47
N ALA A 122 5.10 1.23 -10.53
CA ALA A 122 5.56 1.97 -11.70
C ALA A 122 4.91 1.38 -12.94
N ASP A 123 4.67 2.22 -13.95
CA ASP A 123 4.19 1.75 -15.24
C ASP A 123 5.26 0.90 -15.92
N MET A 124 4.83 -0.19 -16.54
CA MET A 124 5.71 -1.03 -17.32
C MET A 124 5.97 -0.35 -18.70
N PRO A 125 7.23 -0.18 -19.11
CA PRO A 125 7.54 0.33 -20.44
C PRO A 125 6.94 -0.54 -21.55
N GLU A 126 6.41 0.08 -22.60
CA GLU A 126 5.81 -0.66 -23.74
C GLU A 126 6.81 -1.62 -24.39
N THR A 127 8.10 -1.29 -24.37
CA THR A 127 9.18 -2.14 -24.89
C THR A 127 9.27 -3.49 -24.20
N ASP A 128 8.78 -3.60 -22.95
CA ASP A 128 8.87 -4.84 -22.18
C ASP A 128 7.78 -5.85 -22.58
N ASN A 129 6.74 -5.40 -23.30
CA ASN A 129 5.66 -6.27 -23.80
C ASN A 129 6.19 -7.42 -24.68
N GLN A 130 7.32 -7.23 -25.36
CA GLN A 130 7.96 -8.26 -26.20
C GLN A 130 8.42 -9.50 -25.41
N PHE A 131 8.62 -9.36 -24.08
CA PHE A 131 9.04 -10.46 -23.19
C PHE A 131 7.87 -11.14 -22.50
N ILE A 132 6.63 -10.63 -22.68
CA ILE A 132 5.43 -11.18 -22.04
C ILE A 132 4.75 -12.13 -23.02
N ARG A 133 4.69 -13.41 -22.63
CA ARG A 133 3.91 -14.40 -23.37
C ARG A 133 2.42 -14.26 -22.97
N GLN A 134 1.60 -14.00 -23.99
CA GLN A 134 0.14 -14.02 -23.86
C GLN A 134 -0.42 -15.42 -24.13
#